data_71ae269130907b749a3651f5bb476b96
#
_entry.id   71ae269130907b749a3651f5bb476b96
#
_cell.length_a   1.000
_cell.length_b   1.000
_cell.length_c   1.000
_cell.angle_alpha   90.00
_cell.angle_beta   90.00
_cell.angle_gamma   90.00
#
_symmetry.space_group_name_H-M   'P 1'
#
loop_
_entity.id
_entity.type
_entity.pdbx_description
1 polymer ?
#
loop_
_entity_poly.entity_id
_entity_poly.type
_entity_poly.pdbx_seq_one_letter_code
_entity_poly.pdbx_strand_id
1 'polypeptide(L)'
;MNNDNVKRNEEYLMYVEKETPKTGWFNSIFHAFIMGGMICCLGQMFGDIIKSFNPNMDILRVGSWVNVIVITLTIILTAFGCFDRIAKFGGGGTFIPISGFANSIASCAIEFKNEGLVFGIGSKMFYVAGPVLVNGVAYSMIIGLIYSLILLF
;
A
#
# COMPACT_ATOMS: atom_id res chain seq x y z
N MET A 1 -37.84 -14.73 8.39
CA MET A 1 -36.83 -14.37 7.39
C MET A 1 -37.42 -14.75 6.04
N ASN A 2 -37.62 -13.78 5.13
CA ASN A 2 -38.46 -13.97 3.94
C ASN A 2 -37.74 -14.86 2.93
N ASN A 3 -38.39 -15.94 2.49
CA ASN A 3 -37.80 -16.94 1.56
C ASN A 3 -37.32 -16.33 0.22
N ASP A 4 -37.93 -15.21 -0.18
CA ASP A 4 -37.57 -14.48 -1.40
C ASP A 4 -36.21 -13.76 -1.27
N ASN A 5 -35.85 -13.32 -0.07
CA ASN A 5 -34.55 -12.70 0.18
C ASN A 5 -33.42 -13.75 0.17
N VAL A 6 -33.69 -14.96 0.60
CA VAL A 6 -32.71 -16.06 0.57
C VAL A 6 -32.42 -16.47 -0.86
N LYS A 7 -33.46 -16.68 -1.69
CA LYS A 7 -33.30 -17.00 -3.12
C LYS A 7 -32.54 -15.91 -3.90
N ARG A 8 -32.88 -14.64 -3.65
CA ARG A 8 -32.19 -13.53 -4.31
C ARG A 8 -30.72 -13.43 -3.91
N ASN A 9 -30.40 -13.74 -2.64
CA ASN A 9 -29.00 -13.77 -2.19
C ASN A 9 -28.23 -14.95 -2.83
N GLU A 10 -28.87 -16.12 -2.96
CA GLU A 10 -28.24 -17.26 -3.64
C GLU A 10 -27.99 -16.99 -5.14
N GLU A 11 -28.95 -16.40 -5.84
CA GLU A 11 -28.79 -15.98 -7.23
C GLU A 11 -27.66 -14.94 -7.39
N TYR A 12 -27.58 -13.98 -6.46
CA TYR A 12 -26.53 -12.98 -6.45
C TYR A 12 -25.15 -13.62 -6.20
N LEU A 13 -25.04 -14.54 -5.26
CA LEU A 13 -23.79 -15.25 -4.98
C LEU A 13 -23.32 -16.08 -6.18
N MET A 14 -24.23 -16.79 -6.85
CA MET A 14 -23.92 -17.53 -8.08
C MET A 14 -23.46 -16.61 -9.21
N TYR A 15 -24.09 -15.44 -9.35
CA TYR A 15 -23.66 -14.43 -10.33
C TYR A 15 -22.27 -13.88 -10.03
N VAL A 16 -22.01 -13.51 -8.77
CA VAL A 16 -20.71 -13.03 -8.33
C VAL A 16 -19.61 -14.07 -8.53
N GLU A 17 -19.88 -15.33 -8.21
CA GLU A 17 -18.91 -16.43 -8.38
C GLU A 17 -18.58 -16.68 -9.88
N LYS A 18 -19.55 -16.50 -10.76
CA LYS A 18 -19.38 -16.63 -12.20
C LYS A 18 -18.57 -15.50 -12.82
N GLU A 19 -18.81 -14.26 -12.37
CA GLU A 19 -18.14 -13.04 -12.87
C GLU A 19 -16.82 -12.76 -12.19
N THR A 20 -16.54 -13.38 -11.04
CA THR A 20 -15.28 -13.17 -10.31
C THR A 20 -14.12 -13.82 -11.08
N PRO A 21 -13.10 -13.04 -11.51
CA PRO A 21 -11.97 -13.59 -12.22
C PRO A 21 -11.19 -14.58 -11.34
N LYS A 22 -11.12 -15.83 -11.77
CA LYS A 22 -10.34 -16.88 -11.10
C LYS A 22 -8.85 -16.68 -11.40
N THR A 23 -8.16 -15.94 -10.56
CA THR A 23 -6.70 -15.77 -10.65
C THR A 23 -6.01 -17.01 -10.10
N GLY A 24 -5.13 -17.62 -10.89
CA GLY A 24 -4.31 -18.72 -10.43
C GLY A 24 -3.39 -18.28 -9.28
N TRP A 25 -3.48 -18.93 -8.13
CA TRP A 25 -2.75 -18.56 -6.92
C TRP A 25 -1.24 -18.45 -7.14
N PHE A 26 -0.64 -19.43 -7.81
CA PHE A 26 0.80 -19.43 -8.14
C PHE A 26 1.20 -18.24 -9.02
N ASN A 27 0.40 -17.90 -10.00
CA ASN A 27 0.68 -16.77 -10.90
C ASN A 27 0.64 -15.44 -10.16
N SER A 28 -0.33 -15.28 -9.25
CA SER A 28 -0.47 -14.07 -8.42
C SER A 28 0.73 -13.90 -7.48
N ILE A 29 1.20 -14.97 -6.84
CA ILE A 29 2.39 -14.94 -5.96
C ILE A 29 3.64 -14.58 -6.77
N PHE A 30 3.80 -15.16 -7.95
CA PHE A 30 4.97 -14.92 -8.81
C PHE A 30 5.02 -13.45 -9.29
N HIS A 31 3.90 -12.89 -9.74
CA HIS A 31 3.81 -11.48 -10.11
C HIS A 31 4.08 -10.55 -8.92
N ALA A 32 3.52 -10.88 -7.75
CA ALA A 32 3.76 -10.12 -6.54
C ALA A 32 5.24 -10.14 -6.11
N PHE A 33 5.91 -11.28 -6.22
CA PHE A 33 7.33 -11.42 -5.93
C PHE A 33 8.19 -10.57 -6.87
N ILE A 34 7.95 -10.66 -8.17
CA ILE A 34 8.71 -9.88 -9.17
C ILE A 34 8.52 -8.38 -8.96
N MET A 35 7.27 -7.94 -8.80
CA MET A 35 6.98 -6.50 -8.65
C MET A 35 7.50 -5.95 -7.32
N GLY A 36 7.32 -6.67 -6.22
CA GLY A 36 7.90 -6.30 -4.94
C GLY A 36 9.44 -6.23 -5.00
N GLY A 37 10.06 -7.23 -5.62
CA GLY A 37 11.51 -7.25 -5.85
C GLY A 37 12.00 -6.07 -6.68
N MET A 38 11.31 -5.72 -7.78
CA MET A 38 11.66 -4.55 -8.59
C MET A 38 11.56 -3.24 -7.80
N ILE A 39 10.53 -3.06 -6.99
CA ILE A 39 10.38 -1.86 -6.14
C ILE A 39 11.52 -1.79 -5.11
N CYS A 40 11.90 -2.92 -4.51
CA CYS A 40 13.03 -2.98 -3.59
C CYS A 40 14.37 -2.67 -4.28
N CYS A 41 14.60 -3.20 -5.49
CA CYS A 41 15.79 -2.88 -6.28
C CYS A 41 15.87 -1.40 -6.65
N LEU A 42 14.75 -0.78 -7.04
CA LEU A 42 14.70 0.66 -7.28
C LEU A 42 15.00 1.46 -6.00
N GLY A 43 14.44 1.06 -4.87
CA GLY A 43 14.74 1.67 -3.57
C GLY A 43 16.22 1.58 -3.21
N GLN A 44 16.84 0.41 -3.41
CA GLN A 44 18.26 0.21 -3.15
C GLN A 44 19.12 1.08 -4.11
N MET A 45 18.79 1.12 -5.38
CA MET A 45 19.48 1.95 -6.36
C MET A 45 19.48 3.44 -5.93
N PHE A 46 18.35 3.98 -5.50
CA PHE A 46 18.29 5.34 -4.97
C PHE A 46 19.13 5.50 -3.69
N GLY A 47 19.12 4.51 -2.81
CA GLY A 47 19.94 4.49 -1.61
C GLY A 47 21.45 4.57 -1.93
N ASP A 48 21.90 3.78 -2.89
CA ASP A 48 23.31 3.75 -3.32
C ASP A 48 23.73 5.07 -4.00
N ILE A 49 22.84 5.67 -4.80
CA ILE A 49 23.07 7.01 -5.38
C ILE A 49 23.23 8.06 -4.26
N ILE A 50 22.34 8.08 -3.27
CA ILE A 50 22.40 9.03 -2.15
C ILE A 50 23.71 8.86 -1.35
N LYS A 51 24.11 7.62 -1.08
CA LYS A 51 25.36 7.31 -0.39
C LYS A 51 26.60 7.72 -1.21
N SER A 52 26.56 7.60 -2.53
CA SER A 52 27.64 8.04 -3.41
C SER A 52 27.89 9.55 -3.30
N PHE A 53 26.82 10.36 -3.18
CA PHE A 53 26.95 11.80 -2.96
C PHE A 53 27.29 12.18 -1.52
N ASN A 54 26.90 11.38 -0.54
CA ASN A 54 27.09 11.65 0.87
C ASN A 54 27.54 10.39 1.64
N PRO A 55 28.83 9.98 1.55
CA PRO A 55 29.31 8.74 2.15
C PRO A 55 29.12 8.65 3.67
N ASN A 56 29.15 9.81 4.36
CA ASN A 56 29.03 9.89 5.83
C ASN A 56 27.59 9.97 6.33
N MET A 57 26.59 9.84 5.45
CA MET A 57 25.19 9.89 5.84
C MET A 57 24.78 8.60 6.57
N ASP A 58 24.12 8.76 7.73
CA ASP A 58 23.58 7.65 8.48
C ASP A 58 22.54 6.85 7.69
N ILE A 59 22.52 5.53 7.86
CA ILE A 59 21.63 4.60 7.15
C ILE A 59 20.15 4.98 7.31
N LEU A 60 19.74 5.43 8.51
CA LEU A 60 18.36 5.86 8.75
C LEU A 60 17.97 7.09 7.93
N ARG A 61 18.90 8.03 7.76
CA ARG A 61 18.67 9.21 6.93
C ARG A 61 18.59 8.85 5.45
N VAL A 62 19.47 7.96 4.98
CA VAL A 62 19.40 7.45 3.60
C VAL A 62 18.04 6.79 3.35
N GLY A 63 17.59 5.91 4.24
CA GLY A 63 16.28 5.27 4.16
C GLY A 63 15.12 6.28 4.09
N SER A 64 15.20 7.36 4.89
CA SER A 64 14.18 8.41 4.88
C SER A 64 14.12 9.14 3.52
N TRP A 65 15.26 9.45 2.92
CA TRP A 65 15.32 10.06 1.58
C TRP A 65 14.80 9.13 0.49
N VAL A 66 15.17 7.84 0.54
CA VAL A 66 14.64 6.83 -0.39
C VAL A 66 13.11 6.77 -0.31
N ASN A 67 12.55 6.77 0.90
CA ASN A 67 11.10 6.77 1.08
C ASN A 67 10.44 8.01 0.45
N VAL A 68 11.01 9.20 0.64
CA VAL A 68 10.49 10.44 0.03
C VAL A 68 10.50 10.33 -1.50
N ILE A 69 11.58 9.83 -2.09
CA ILE A 69 11.70 9.68 -3.55
C ILE A 69 10.65 8.67 -4.07
N VAL A 70 10.55 7.50 -3.45
CA VAL A 70 9.60 6.45 -3.86
C VAL A 70 8.16 6.92 -3.72
N ILE A 71 7.81 7.60 -2.62
CA ILE A 71 6.47 8.18 -2.41
C ILE A 71 6.16 9.22 -3.49
N THR A 72 7.10 10.13 -3.77
CA THR A 72 6.92 11.18 -4.79
C THR A 72 6.70 10.58 -6.17
N LEU A 73 7.52 9.60 -6.58
CA LEU A 73 7.35 8.89 -7.84
C LEU A 73 5.99 8.21 -7.93
N THR A 74 5.56 7.57 -6.85
CA THR A 74 4.26 6.89 -6.81
C THR A 74 3.12 7.89 -6.96
N ILE A 75 3.17 9.02 -6.27
CA ILE A 75 2.13 10.07 -6.39
C ILE A 75 2.04 10.58 -7.83
N ILE A 76 3.18 10.81 -8.48
CA ILE A 76 3.24 11.24 -9.88
C ILE A 76 2.61 10.17 -10.80
N LEU A 77 3.00 8.90 -10.65
CA LEU A 77 2.44 7.80 -11.43
C LEU A 77 0.94 7.61 -11.19
N THR A 78 0.48 7.84 -9.97
CA THR A 78 -0.95 7.79 -9.62
C THR A 78 -1.70 8.95 -10.27
N ALA A 79 -1.14 10.16 -10.27
CA ALA A 79 -1.74 11.33 -10.92
C ALA A 79 -1.93 11.15 -12.43
N PHE A 80 -1.00 10.43 -13.08
CA PHE A 80 -1.11 10.07 -14.50
C PHE A 80 -1.97 8.82 -14.77
N GLY A 81 -2.50 8.15 -13.74
CA GLY A 81 -3.28 6.92 -13.89
C GLY A 81 -2.45 5.70 -14.33
N CYS A 82 -1.12 5.80 -14.30
CA CYS A 82 -0.23 4.71 -14.71
C CYS A 82 -0.06 3.66 -13.60
N PHE A 83 -0.12 4.07 -12.33
CA PHE A 83 0.10 3.18 -11.20
C PHE A 83 -0.92 2.04 -11.13
N ASP A 84 -2.16 2.29 -11.48
CA ASP A 84 -3.24 1.27 -11.52
C ASP A 84 -2.90 0.07 -12.42
N ARG A 85 -2.28 0.31 -13.57
CA ARG A 85 -1.86 -0.76 -14.48
C ARG A 85 -0.75 -1.61 -13.86
N ILE A 86 0.21 -0.95 -13.20
CA ILE A 86 1.30 -1.61 -12.49
C ILE A 86 0.74 -2.41 -11.31
N ALA A 87 -0.19 -1.84 -10.56
CA ALA A 87 -0.82 -2.47 -9.41
C ALA A 87 -1.67 -3.70 -9.78
N LYS A 88 -2.41 -3.65 -10.88
CA LYS A 88 -3.17 -4.81 -11.39
C LYS A 88 -2.27 -5.98 -11.77
N PHE A 89 -1.08 -5.70 -12.31
CA PHE A 89 -0.11 -6.75 -12.65
C PHE A 89 0.60 -7.28 -11.41
N GLY A 90 1.05 -6.40 -10.50
CA GLY A 90 1.88 -6.75 -9.36
C GLY A 90 1.12 -7.22 -8.11
N GLY A 91 -0.19 -6.98 -8.06
CA GLY A 91 -1.03 -7.37 -6.91
C GLY A 91 -0.42 -6.96 -5.56
N GLY A 92 -0.30 -7.92 -4.63
CA GLY A 92 0.26 -7.71 -3.30
C GLY A 92 1.68 -7.12 -3.29
N GLY A 93 2.51 -7.45 -4.28
CA GLY A 93 3.87 -6.91 -4.39
C GLY A 93 3.93 -5.40 -4.61
N THR A 94 2.87 -4.82 -5.15
CA THR A 94 2.76 -3.37 -5.39
C THR A 94 2.04 -2.66 -4.23
N PHE A 95 1.09 -3.35 -3.56
CA PHE A 95 0.29 -2.74 -2.49
C PHE A 95 0.94 -2.77 -1.11
N ILE A 96 1.75 -3.78 -0.82
CA ILE A 96 2.40 -3.93 0.50
C ILE A 96 3.49 -2.87 0.74
N PRO A 97 4.36 -2.53 -0.23
CA PRO A 97 5.38 -1.50 -0.04
C PRO A 97 4.78 -0.11 0.19
N ILE A 98 5.63 0.83 0.63
CA ILE A 98 5.25 2.24 0.87
C ILE A 98 4.61 2.91 -0.36
N SER A 99 4.91 2.42 -1.56
CA SER A 99 4.29 2.84 -2.81
C SER A 99 2.78 2.58 -2.85
N GLY A 100 2.32 1.44 -2.35
CA GLY A 100 0.88 1.15 -2.26
C GLY A 100 0.14 2.08 -1.32
N PHE A 101 0.73 2.39 -0.17
CA PHE A 101 0.18 3.36 0.77
C PHE A 101 0.14 4.78 0.17
N ALA A 102 1.21 5.21 -0.50
CA ALA A 102 1.25 6.49 -1.19
C ALA A 102 0.19 6.59 -2.29
N ASN A 103 0.01 5.52 -3.08
CA ASN A 103 -1.04 5.45 -4.10
C ASN A 103 -2.45 5.57 -3.50
N SER A 104 -2.74 4.86 -2.42
CA SER A 104 -4.07 4.88 -1.80
C SER A 104 -4.44 6.27 -1.27
N ILE A 105 -3.48 6.99 -0.69
CA ILE A 105 -3.70 8.37 -0.22
C ILE A 105 -3.83 9.34 -1.40
N ALA A 106 -2.95 9.23 -2.41
CA ALA A 106 -3.00 10.10 -3.59
C ALA A 106 -4.29 9.91 -4.39
N SER A 107 -4.75 8.67 -4.55
CA SER A 107 -6.02 8.37 -5.22
C SER A 107 -7.21 9.04 -4.54
N CYS A 108 -7.28 8.95 -3.20
CA CYS A 108 -8.31 9.66 -2.44
C CYS A 108 -8.25 11.18 -2.64
N ALA A 109 -7.05 11.76 -2.65
CA ALA A 109 -6.88 13.19 -2.87
C ALA A 109 -7.37 13.65 -4.26
N ILE A 110 -7.11 12.83 -5.28
CA ILE A 110 -7.50 13.11 -6.67
C ILE A 110 -9.00 12.94 -6.86
N GLU A 111 -9.58 11.87 -6.33
CA GLU A 111 -10.99 11.52 -6.49
C GLU A 111 -11.91 12.54 -5.80
N PHE A 112 -11.58 12.91 -4.57
CA PHE A 112 -12.42 13.79 -3.74
C PHE A 112 -12.04 15.27 -3.79
N LYS A 113 -11.21 15.69 -4.76
CA LYS A 113 -10.78 17.10 -4.88
C LYS A 113 -11.92 18.09 -5.05
N ASN A 114 -13.03 17.67 -5.67
CA ASN A 114 -14.19 18.53 -5.94
C ASN A 114 -15.08 18.73 -4.70
N GLU A 115 -14.93 17.92 -3.66
CA GLU A 115 -15.69 18.02 -2.40
C GLU A 115 -15.06 18.99 -1.41
N GLY A 116 -13.96 19.66 -1.78
CA GLY A 116 -13.24 20.63 -0.96
C GLY A 116 -12.10 20.05 -0.16
N LEU A 117 -11.26 20.95 0.39
CA LEU A 117 -9.99 20.56 1.01
C LEU A 117 -10.18 19.80 2.32
N VAL A 118 -11.11 20.24 3.16
CA VAL A 118 -11.27 19.69 4.52
C VAL A 118 -12.18 18.47 4.52
N PHE A 119 -13.41 18.59 3.98
CA PHE A 119 -14.40 17.50 4.01
C PHE A 119 -14.19 16.47 2.91
N GLY A 120 -13.62 16.85 1.77
CA GLY A 120 -13.28 15.94 0.68
C GLY A 120 -11.87 15.33 0.90
N ILE A 121 -10.85 16.03 0.43
CA ILE A 121 -9.48 15.52 0.39
C ILE A 121 -8.99 15.09 1.77
N GLY A 122 -8.99 16.00 2.75
CA GLY A 122 -8.44 15.74 4.08
C GLY A 122 -9.16 14.60 4.79
N SER A 123 -10.48 14.65 4.85
CA SER A 123 -11.30 13.60 5.49
C SER A 123 -11.04 12.22 4.89
N LYS A 124 -10.99 12.10 3.56
CA LYS A 124 -10.81 10.80 2.89
C LYS A 124 -9.38 10.28 2.99
N MET A 125 -8.38 11.15 2.92
CA MET A 125 -6.98 10.77 3.16
C MET A 125 -6.79 10.21 4.58
N PHE A 126 -7.34 10.89 5.60
CA PHE A 126 -7.26 10.40 6.99
C PHE A 126 -8.08 9.14 7.24
N TYR A 127 -9.20 8.96 6.54
CA TYR A 127 -9.99 7.73 6.61
C TYR A 127 -9.18 6.50 6.18
N VAL A 128 -8.33 6.64 5.17
CA VAL A 128 -7.43 5.57 4.69
C VAL A 128 -6.17 5.46 5.58
N ALA A 129 -5.54 6.58 5.89
CA ALA A 129 -4.30 6.63 6.65
C ALA A 129 -4.49 6.26 8.13
N GLY A 130 -5.61 6.66 8.73
CA GLY A 130 -5.88 6.49 10.16
C GLY A 130 -5.73 5.05 10.66
N PRO A 131 -6.46 4.08 10.10
CA PRO A 131 -6.35 2.67 10.51
C PRO A 131 -4.94 2.10 10.37
N VAL A 132 -4.20 2.48 9.32
CA VAL A 132 -2.83 2.01 9.09
C VAL A 132 -1.88 2.54 10.18
N LEU A 133 -1.98 3.84 10.49
CA LEU A 133 -1.16 4.47 11.55
C LEU A 133 -1.49 3.91 12.93
N VAL A 134 -2.78 3.79 13.28
CA VAL A 134 -3.21 3.26 14.57
C VAL A 134 -2.76 1.82 14.77
N ASN A 135 -2.98 0.95 13.78
CA ASN A 135 -2.53 -0.44 13.84
C ASN A 135 -1.00 -0.53 13.88
N GLY A 136 -0.29 0.27 13.09
CA GLY A 136 1.17 0.31 13.09
C GLY A 136 1.74 0.64 14.47
N VAL A 137 1.21 1.68 15.12
CA VAL A 137 1.62 2.06 16.47
C VAL A 137 1.25 0.98 17.49
N ALA A 138 0.03 0.44 17.45
CA ALA A 138 -0.43 -0.58 18.37
C ALA A 138 0.43 -1.85 18.32
N TYR A 139 0.69 -2.37 17.12
CA TYR A 139 1.55 -3.56 16.96
C TYR A 139 3.01 -3.28 17.35
N SER A 140 3.54 -2.10 17.05
CA SER A 140 4.90 -1.71 17.47
C SER A 140 5.03 -1.66 18.99
N MET A 141 4.00 -1.15 19.70
CA MET A 141 3.98 -1.16 21.17
C MET A 141 3.96 -2.58 21.73
N ILE A 142 3.13 -3.47 21.20
CA ILE A 142 3.04 -4.87 21.66
C ILE A 142 4.39 -5.57 21.46
N ILE A 143 4.98 -5.45 20.28
CA ILE A 143 6.28 -6.07 19.97
C ILE A 143 7.39 -5.48 20.86
N GLY A 144 7.39 -4.16 21.04
CA GLY A 144 8.36 -3.48 21.92
C GLY A 144 8.25 -3.93 23.38
N LEU A 145 7.04 -4.12 23.90
CA LEU A 145 6.81 -4.66 25.25
C LEU A 145 7.34 -6.09 25.38
N ILE A 146 7.02 -6.97 24.42
CA ILE A 146 7.50 -8.36 24.42
C ILE A 146 9.04 -8.38 24.39
N TYR A 147 9.65 -7.59 23.50
CA TYR A 147 11.10 -7.50 23.38
C TYR A 147 11.77 -6.98 24.67
N SER A 148 11.17 -5.96 25.31
CA SER A 148 11.65 -5.44 26.60
C SER A 148 11.56 -6.47 27.71
N LEU A 149 10.50 -7.27 27.76
CA LEU A 149 10.36 -8.36 28.73
C LEU A 149 11.40 -9.45 28.53
N ILE A 150 11.69 -9.84 27.28
CA ILE A 150 12.71 -10.86 26.95
C ILE A 150 14.12 -10.38 27.37
N LEU A 151 14.41 -9.10 27.25
CA LEU A 151 15.71 -8.54 27.66
C LEU A 151 15.87 -8.40 29.19
N LEU A 152 14.78 -8.44 29.94
CA LEU A 152 14.80 -8.34 31.41
C LEU A 152 15.04 -9.69 32.08
N PHE A 153 14.85 -10.79 31.37
CA PHE A 153 15.09 -12.17 31.83
C PHE A 153 16.26 -12.79 31.09
#